data_c405df602731f1658d940b668c9c757a
#
_entry.id   c405df602731f1658d940b668c9c757a
#
_cell.length_a   1.000
_cell.length_b   1.000
_cell.length_c   1.000
_cell.angle_alpha   90.00
_cell.angle_beta   90.00
_cell.angle_gamma   90.00
#
_symmetry.space_group_name_H-M   'P 1'
#
loop_
_entity.id
_entity.type
_entity.pdbx_description
1 polymer ?
#
loop_
_entity_poly.entity_id
_entity_poly.type
_entity_poly.pdbx_seq_one_letter_code
_entity_poly.pdbx_strand_id
1 'polypeptide(L)'
;MRAIVIGGVAAGMSAASKLRRVLPDAQIAVYERGGYLSYGACGLPYYIGGFNDDPGRLIARTREQYAKMGIDTFLHHEVLSVDPAARRVRVRDNDSGREFEDTYDVLMIAVGCNSVAPKVPGADLPSVFYLKTMEDGLLLREIARLKDVRHVAVVGGGYIGVEMAEALLHLSKTVTIIEAGERLLTPFEPE
;
A
#
# COMPACT_ATOMS: atom_id res chain seq x y z
N MET A 1 -14.98 -5.45 24.63
CA MET A 1 -13.84 -4.58 24.27
C MET A 1 -13.95 -4.26 22.78
N ARG A 2 -13.85 -2.97 22.41
CA ARG A 2 -13.82 -2.51 21.03
C ARG A 2 -12.39 -2.12 20.63
N ALA A 3 -11.87 -2.72 19.57
CA ALA A 3 -10.57 -2.43 19.03
C ALA A 3 -10.70 -1.81 17.63
N ILE A 4 -10.00 -0.69 17.41
CA ILE A 4 -9.90 -0.06 16.10
C ILE A 4 -8.49 -0.23 15.58
N VAL A 5 -8.36 -0.59 14.31
CA VAL A 5 -7.10 -0.66 13.57
C VAL A 5 -7.16 0.32 12.41
N ILE A 6 -6.21 1.23 12.34
CA ILE A 6 -6.09 2.21 11.25
C ILE A 6 -5.04 1.70 10.26
N GLY A 7 -5.47 1.35 9.06
CA GLY A 7 -4.67 0.76 8.00
C GLY A 7 -4.86 -0.75 7.88
N GLY A 8 -5.23 -1.20 6.70
CA GLY A 8 -5.68 -2.56 6.37
C GLY A 8 -4.70 -3.42 5.58
N VAL A 9 -3.40 -3.05 5.54
CA VAL A 9 -2.43 -3.84 4.78
C VAL A 9 -1.66 -4.80 5.70
N ALA A 10 -0.35 -4.80 5.71
CA ALA A 10 0.46 -5.82 6.39
C ALA A 10 0.33 -5.75 7.92
N ALA A 11 0.74 -4.64 8.54
CA ALA A 11 0.80 -4.50 9.99
C ALA A 11 -0.60 -4.53 10.63
N GLY A 12 -1.56 -3.77 10.05
CA GLY A 12 -2.90 -3.67 10.60
C GLY A 12 -3.66 -5.00 10.56
N MET A 13 -3.64 -5.70 9.42
CA MET A 13 -4.34 -6.98 9.30
C MET A 13 -3.67 -8.11 10.08
N SER A 14 -2.33 -8.05 10.25
CA SER A 14 -1.61 -8.95 11.16
C SER A 14 -2.03 -8.73 12.61
N ALA A 15 -2.11 -7.46 13.05
CA ALA A 15 -2.55 -7.09 14.38
C ALA A 15 -4.02 -7.50 14.64
N ALA A 16 -4.93 -7.18 13.71
CA ALA A 16 -6.35 -7.56 13.80
C ALA A 16 -6.53 -9.09 13.90
N SER A 17 -5.80 -9.84 13.07
CA SER A 17 -5.81 -11.30 13.08
C SER A 17 -5.24 -11.89 14.37
N LYS A 18 -4.18 -11.28 14.93
CA LYS A 18 -3.62 -11.70 16.21
C LYS A 18 -4.59 -11.39 17.35
N LEU A 19 -5.16 -10.20 17.33
CA LEU A 19 -6.12 -9.76 18.36
C LEU A 19 -7.33 -10.70 18.42
N ARG A 20 -7.92 -11.08 17.28
CA ARG A 20 -9.03 -12.03 17.21
C ARG A 20 -8.69 -13.37 17.86
N ARG A 21 -7.45 -13.85 17.72
CA ARG A 21 -7.03 -15.13 18.33
C ARG A 21 -6.87 -15.06 19.83
N VAL A 22 -6.41 -13.92 20.36
CA VAL A 22 -6.12 -13.77 21.80
C VAL A 22 -7.32 -13.20 22.58
N LEU A 23 -8.22 -12.51 21.92
CA LEU A 23 -9.44 -11.92 22.49
C LEU A 23 -10.64 -12.24 21.57
N PRO A 24 -11.20 -13.46 21.66
CA PRO A 24 -12.24 -13.93 20.74
C PRO A 24 -13.52 -13.08 20.74
N ASP A 25 -13.84 -12.45 21.87
CA ASP A 25 -15.06 -11.65 22.06
C ASP A 25 -14.87 -10.15 21.73
N ALA A 26 -13.68 -9.74 21.29
CA ALA A 26 -13.45 -8.34 20.94
C ALA A 26 -14.20 -7.96 19.65
N GLN A 27 -14.82 -6.79 19.64
CA GLN A 27 -15.28 -6.14 18.41
C GLN A 27 -14.08 -5.49 17.73
N ILE A 28 -13.76 -5.92 16.52
CA ILE A 28 -12.58 -5.44 15.80
C ILE A 28 -13.03 -4.75 14.51
N ALA A 29 -12.74 -3.47 14.40
CA ALA A 29 -12.98 -2.66 13.20
C ALA A 29 -11.63 -2.25 12.59
N VAL A 30 -11.48 -2.44 11.27
CA VAL A 30 -10.31 -2.01 10.50
C VAL A 30 -10.75 -0.97 9.48
N TYR A 31 -10.19 0.23 9.57
CA TYR A 31 -10.41 1.30 8.60
C TYR A 31 -9.23 1.38 7.64
N GLU A 32 -9.50 1.20 6.35
CA GLU A 32 -8.53 1.30 5.26
C GLU A 32 -9.01 2.34 4.24
N ARG A 33 -8.15 3.34 3.96
CA ARG A 33 -8.48 4.42 3.01
C ARG A 33 -8.50 3.98 1.56
N GLY A 34 -7.73 2.93 1.22
CA GLY A 34 -7.64 2.34 -0.11
C GLY A 34 -8.69 1.26 -0.37
N GLY A 35 -8.67 0.71 -1.57
CA GLY A 35 -9.60 -0.32 -2.03
C GLY A 35 -9.16 -1.75 -1.73
N TYR A 36 -7.98 -1.96 -1.12
CA TYR A 36 -7.40 -3.30 -0.95
C TYR A 36 -6.93 -3.58 0.47
N LEU A 37 -7.15 -4.82 0.92
CA LEU A 37 -6.70 -5.33 2.21
C LEU A 37 -5.61 -6.39 2.03
N SER A 38 -4.73 -6.48 3.02
CA SER A 38 -3.86 -7.66 3.23
C SER A 38 -3.12 -8.12 1.98
N TYR A 39 -2.60 -7.21 1.20
CA TYR A 39 -1.82 -7.54 0.01
C TYR A 39 -0.31 -7.44 0.25
N GLY A 40 0.45 -8.23 -0.50
CA GLY A 40 1.90 -8.23 -0.51
C GLY A 40 2.44 -7.15 -1.44
N ALA A 41 2.69 -5.95 -0.92
CA ALA A 41 3.20 -4.81 -1.71
C ALA A 41 4.54 -5.12 -2.40
N CYS A 42 5.39 -5.98 -1.81
CA CYS A 42 6.64 -6.44 -2.42
C CYS A 42 6.44 -7.24 -3.71
N GLY A 43 5.24 -7.74 -3.99
CA GLY A 43 4.90 -8.41 -5.24
C GLY A 43 4.50 -7.48 -6.38
N LEU A 44 4.34 -6.17 -6.12
CA LEU A 44 3.90 -5.22 -7.14
C LEU A 44 4.86 -5.10 -8.34
N PRO A 45 6.19 -5.04 -8.17
CA PRO A 45 7.12 -5.05 -9.31
C PRO A 45 6.94 -6.29 -10.21
N TYR A 46 6.77 -7.48 -9.62
CA TYR A 46 6.54 -8.73 -10.37
C TYR A 46 5.21 -8.70 -11.13
N TYR A 47 4.17 -8.12 -10.53
CA TYR A 47 2.90 -7.92 -11.19
C TYR A 47 3.03 -6.93 -12.36
N ILE A 48 3.70 -5.80 -12.16
CA ILE A 48 3.94 -4.79 -13.20
C ILE A 48 4.74 -5.38 -14.35
N GLY A 49 5.79 -6.13 -14.07
CA GLY A 49 6.63 -6.81 -15.06
C GLY A 49 5.97 -7.95 -15.81
N GLY A 50 4.80 -8.42 -15.38
CA GLY A 50 4.09 -9.52 -16.03
C GLY A 50 4.55 -10.92 -15.63
N PHE A 51 5.36 -11.07 -14.57
CA PHE A 51 5.68 -12.37 -13.98
C PHE A 51 4.47 -12.99 -13.29
N ASN A 52 3.51 -12.16 -12.91
CA ASN A 52 2.21 -12.54 -12.39
C ASN A 52 1.13 -11.69 -13.08
N ASP A 53 0.18 -12.35 -13.74
CA ASP A 53 -0.89 -11.67 -14.48
C ASP A 53 -2.15 -11.38 -13.65
N ASP A 54 -2.27 -12.02 -12.48
CA ASP A 54 -3.43 -11.91 -11.62
C ASP A 54 -3.09 -11.10 -10.35
N PRO A 55 -3.61 -9.85 -10.21
CA PRO A 55 -3.39 -9.06 -9.01
C PRO A 55 -3.98 -9.71 -7.75
N GLY A 56 -4.97 -10.59 -7.89
CA GLY A 56 -5.55 -11.35 -6.81
C GLY A 56 -4.53 -12.23 -6.07
N ARG A 57 -3.48 -12.67 -6.75
CA ARG A 57 -2.37 -13.42 -6.13
C ARG A 57 -1.55 -12.60 -5.13
N LEU A 58 -1.64 -11.29 -5.18
CA LEU A 58 -1.00 -10.42 -4.19
C LEU A 58 -1.80 -10.35 -2.90
N ILE A 59 -3.09 -10.71 -2.91
CA ILE A 59 -3.99 -10.63 -1.76
C ILE A 59 -3.82 -11.89 -0.91
N ALA A 60 -3.26 -11.73 0.29
CA ALA A 60 -3.05 -12.84 1.21
C ALA A 60 -4.36 -13.37 1.79
N ARG A 61 -5.36 -12.48 1.98
CA ARG A 61 -6.68 -12.85 2.50
C ARG A 61 -7.73 -11.83 2.07
N THR A 62 -8.92 -12.33 1.66
CA THR A 62 -10.01 -11.47 1.19
C THR A 62 -10.84 -10.87 2.33
N ARG A 63 -11.65 -9.86 2.01
CA ARG A 63 -12.58 -9.22 2.94
C ARG A 63 -13.57 -10.23 3.56
N GLU A 64 -14.09 -11.14 2.73
CA GLU A 64 -15.03 -12.18 3.16
C GLU A 64 -14.38 -13.16 4.14
N GLN A 65 -13.11 -13.47 3.95
CA GLN A 65 -12.36 -14.31 4.88
C GLN A 65 -12.17 -13.61 6.23
N TYR A 66 -11.92 -12.31 6.26
CA TYR A 66 -11.86 -11.53 7.50
C TYR A 66 -13.22 -11.42 8.17
N ALA A 67 -14.30 -11.22 7.42
CA ALA A 67 -15.66 -11.20 7.93
C ALA A 67 -16.02 -12.53 8.63
N LYS A 68 -15.64 -13.68 8.02
CA LYS A 68 -15.81 -15.00 8.66
C LYS A 68 -15.01 -15.16 9.97
N MET A 69 -13.94 -14.40 10.13
CA MET A 69 -13.18 -14.34 11.38
C MET A 69 -13.79 -13.36 12.39
N GLY A 70 -14.89 -12.68 12.07
CA GLY A 70 -15.49 -11.65 12.91
C GLY A 70 -14.69 -10.34 12.97
N ILE A 71 -13.92 -10.03 11.92
CA ILE A 71 -13.20 -8.77 11.78
C ILE A 71 -13.96 -7.92 10.76
N ASP A 72 -14.49 -6.78 11.21
CA ASP A 72 -15.16 -5.82 10.35
C ASP A 72 -14.12 -4.98 9.62
N THR A 73 -14.22 -4.92 8.30
CA THR A 73 -13.27 -4.18 7.46
C THR A 73 -14.01 -3.15 6.61
N PHE A 74 -13.56 -1.91 6.69
CA PHE A 74 -14.13 -0.77 6.00
C PHE A 74 -13.09 -0.22 5.01
N LEU A 75 -13.29 -0.55 3.73
CA LEU A 75 -12.50 -0.01 2.61
C LEU A 75 -13.00 1.39 2.26
N HIS A 76 -12.15 2.20 1.64
CA HIS A 76 -12.43 3.60 1.30
C HIS A 76 -12.81 4.47 2.51
N HIS A 77 -12.40 4.05 3.71
CA HIS A 77 -12.67 4.76 4.96
C HIS A 77 -11.36 5.32 5.53
N GLU A 78 -11.23 6.63 5.49
CA GLU A 78 -10.05 7.34 5.97
C GLU A 78 -10.26 7.86 7.40
N VAL A 79 -9.37 7.50 8.30
CA VAL A 79 -9.34 8.09 9.64
C VAL A 79 -8.65 9.45 9.56
N LEU A 80 -9.42 10.51 9.78
CA LEU A 80 -8.95 11.90 9.65
C LEU A 80 -8.23 12.39 10.89
N SER A 81 -8.69 11.96 12.07
CA SER A 81 -8.11 12.36 13.35
C SER A 81 -8.36 11.34 14.44
N VAL A 82 -7.52 11.39 15.46
CA VAL A 82 -7.63 10.59 16.69
C VAL A 82 -7.69 11.57 17.87
N ASP A 83 -8.67 11.37 18.75
CA ASP A 83 -8.75 12.02 20.06
C ASP A 83 -8.44 10.96 21.15
N PRO A 84 -7.19 10.89 21.64
CA PRO A 84 -6.81 9.90 22.64
C PRO A 84 -7.49 10.11 24.01
N ALA A 85 -7.83 11.35 24.36
CA ALA A 85 -8.47 11.68 25.64
C ALA A 85 -9.93 11.17 25.66
N ALA A 86 -10.66 11.39 24.57
CA ALA A 86 -12.01 10.90 24.40
C ALA A 86 -12.09 9.47 23.87
N ARG A 87 -10.95 8.84 23.51
CA ARG A 87 -10.86 7.51 22.85
C ARG A 87 -11.77 7.42 21.63
N ARG A 88 -11.67 8.42 20.75
CA ARG A 88 -12.45 8.51 19.52
C ARG A 88 -11.58 8.70 18.30
N VAL A 89 -12.07 8.20 17.18
CA VAL A 89 -11.55 8.48 15.83
C VAL A 89 -12.64 9.15 15.00
N ARG A 90 -12.25 10.13 14.16
CA ARG A 90 -13.13 10.69 13.14
C ARG A 90 -12.78 10.02 11.80
N VAL A 91 -13.77 9.46 11.17
CA VAL A 91 -13.64 8.66 9.95
C VAL A 91 -14.46 9.32 8.84
N ARG A 92 -13.89 9.34 7.64
CA ARG A 92 -14.59 9.72 6.42
C ARG A 92 -14.75 8.50 5.52
N ASP A 93 -15.96 8.23 5.10
CA ASP A 93 -16.25 7.37 3.96
C ASP A 93 -15.97 8.15 2.68
N ASN A 94 -14.93 7.77 1.95
CA ASN A 94 -14.49 8.48 0.75
C ASN A 94 -15.44 8.27 -0.45
N ASP A 95 -16.29 7.24 -0.43
CA ASP A 95 -17.24 6.99 -1.50
C ASP A 95 -18.46 7.92 -1.38
N SER A 96 -18.95 8.13 -0.18
CA SER A 96 -20.13 8.99 0.08
C SER A 96 -19.79 10.41 0.55
N GLY A 97 -18.56 10.63 0.99
CA GLY A 97 -18.12 11.87 1.63
C GLY A 97 -18.63 12.04 3.08
N ARG A 98 -19.35 11.06 3.62
CA ARG A 98 -19.91 11.12 4.97
C ARG A 98 -18.81 11.00 6.01
N GLU A 99 -18.85 11.88 7.01
CA GLU A 99 -18.00 11.78 8.20
C GLU A 99 -18.79 11.27 9.42
N PHE A 100 -18.14 10.49 10.27
CA PHE A 100 -18.69 9.98 11.53
C PHE A 100 -17.60 9.77 12.57
N GLU A 101 -18.00 9.62 13.81
CA GLU A 101 -17.09 9.25 14.91
C GLU A 101 -17.30 7.80 15.30
N ASP A 102 -16.20 7.13 15.70
CA ASP A 102 -16.21 5.81 16.30
C ASP A 102 -15.33 5.80 17.56
N THR A 103 -15.70 4.99 18.55
CA THR A 103 -15.00 4.92 19.83
C THR A 103 -14.22 3.62 19.97
N TYR A 104 -13.17 3.63 20.79
CA TYR A 104 -12.31 2.47 20.99
C TYR A 104 -11.88 2.31 22.45
N ASP A 105 -11.65 1.08 22.85
CA ASP A 105 -10.91 0.73 24.07
C ASP A 105 -9.42 0.60 23.79
N VAL A 106 -9.08 0.05 22.58
CA VAL A 106 -7.72 -0.15 22.11
C VAL A 106 -7.61 0.34 20.66
N LEU A 107 -6.54 1.08 20.37
CA LEU A 107 -6.25 1.59 19.03
C LEU A 107 -4.90 1.10 18.54
N MET A 108 -4.88 0.56 17.31
CA MET A 108 -3.66 0.26 16.56
C MET A 108 -3.53 1.23 15.38
N ILE A 109 -2.41 1.97 15.34
CA ILE A 109 -2.07 2.86 14.23
C ILE A 109 -1.09 2.14 13.31
N ALA A 110 -1.54 1.76 12.12
CA ALA A 110 -0.79 1.00 11.12
C ALA A 110 -0.87 1.66 9.73
N VAL A 111 -0.82 2.99 9.70
CA VAL A 111 -1.06 3.82 8.51
C VAL A 111 0.01 3.73 7.43
N GLY A 112 1.14 3.08 7.70
CA GLY A 112 2.26 2.97 6.77
C GLY A 112 2.92 4.33 6.48
N CYS A 113 3.28 4.53 5.22
CA CYS A 113 3.86 5.78 4.73
C CYS A 113 3.32 6.11 3.33
N ASN A 114 3.49 7.35 2.91
CA ASN A 114 3.25 7.79 1.55
C ASN A 114 4.56 7.93 0.79
N SER A 115 4.50 7.86 -0.54
CA SER A 115 5.61 8.28 -1.38
C SER A 115 5.86 9.78 -1.20
N VAL A 116 7.12 10.17 -1.14
CA VAL A 116 7.51 11.59 -1.04
C VAL A 116 7.94 12.05 -2.42
N ALA A 117 7.21 13.00 -2.98
CA ALA A 117 7.60 13.63 -4.24
C ALA A 117 8.91 14.42 -4.05
N PRO A 118 9.93 14.22 -4.90
CA PRO A 118 11.15 15.03 -4.83
C PRO A 118 10.81 16.48 -5.15
N LYS A 119 11.49 17.41 -4.46
CA LYS A 119 11.31 18.85 -4.69
C LYS A 119 12.15 19.31 -5.89
N VAL A 120 11.85 18.80 -7.07
CA VAL A 120 12.52 19.16 -8.32
C VAL A 120 11.49 19.61 -9.35
N PRO A 121 11.86 20.51 -10.29
CA PRO A 121 10.97 20.88 -11.39
C PRO A 121 10.52 19.67 -12.19
N GLY A 122 9.23 19.57 -12.48
CA GLY A 122 8.66 18.49 -13.27
C GLY A 122 8.26 17.24 -12.49
N ALA A 123 8.43 17.20 -11.16
CA ALA A 123 7.97 16.08 -10.33
C ALA A 123 6.43 15.89 -10.35
N ASP A 124 5.70 16.88 -10.82
CA ASP A 124 4.24 16.93 -10.97
C ASP A 124 3.75 16.66 -12.41
N LEU A 125 4.66 16.35 -13.32
CA LEU A 125 4.28 16.04 -14.71
C LEU A 125 3.42 14.77 -14.78
N PRO A 126 2.46 14.69 -15.72
CA PRO A 126 1.60 13.52 -15.89
C PRO A 126 2.33 12.21 -16.21
N SER A 127 3.59 12.28 -16.63
CA SER A 127 4.46 11.13 -16.91
C SER A 127 5.29 10.68 -15.70
N VAL A 128 5.12 11.31 -14.54
CA VAL A 128 5.81 10.95 -13.30
C VAL A 128 4.87 10.16 -12.41
N PHE A 129 5.29 8.97 -12.02
CA PHE A 129 4.50 8.03 -11.23
C PHE A 129 5.27 7.61 -9.99
N TYR A 130 4.52 7.20 -8.96
CA TYR A 130 5.06 6.65 -7.74
C TYR A 130 4.51 5.24 -7.54
N LEU A 131 5.28 4.36 -6.93
CA LEU A 131 4.85 3.01 -6.61
C LEU A 131 4.80 2.81 -5.10
N LYS A 132 3.59 2.69 -4.56
CA LYS A 132 3.36 2.45 -3.13
C LYS A 132 2.16 1.56 -2.86
N THR A 133 1.05 1.78 -3.56
CA THR A 133 -0.23 1.12 -3.32
C THR A 133 -0.55 0.09 -4.41
N MET A 134 -1.59 -0.71 -4.17
CA MET A 134 -2.11 -1.64 -5.19
C MET A 134 -2.59 -0.87 -6.42
N GLU A 135 -3.26 0.27 -6.20
CA GLU A 135 -3.77 1.14 -7.24
C GLU A 135 -2.63 1.66 -8.13
N ASP A 136 -1.51 2.07 -7.52
CA ASP A 136 -0.30 2.47 -8.27
C ASP A 136 0.22 1.30 -9.12
N GLY A 137 0.25 0.10 -8.55
CA GLY A 137 0.70 -1.10 -9.26
C GLY A 137 -0.18 -1.45 -10.46
N LEU A 138 -1.50 -1.35 -10.30
CA LEU A 138 -2.46 -1.57 -11.39
C LEU A 138 -2.26 -0.54 -12.50
N LEU A 139 -2.17 0.74 -12.16
CA LEU A 139 -1.95 1.82 -13.12
C LEU A 139 -0.60 1.67 -13.85
N LEU A 140 0.47 1.44 -13.11
CA LEU A 140 1.81 1.29 -13.69
C LEU A 140 1.91 0.09 -14.63
N ARG A 141 1.21 -1.01 -14.33
CA ARG A 141 1.14 -2.16 -15.23
C ARG A 141 0.52 -1.79 -16.57
N GLU A 142 -0.59 -1.07 -16.57
CA GLU A 142 -1.24 -0.63 -17.81
C GLU A 142 -0.32 0.28 -18.62
N ILE A 143 0.30 1.27 -17.96
CA ILE A 143 1.22 2.21 -18.61
C ILE A 143 2.45 1.48 -19.16
N ALA A 144 3.06 0.60 -18.37
CA ALA A 144 4.26 -0.14 -18.80
C ALA A 144 4.03 -1.01 -20.03
N ARG A 145 2.79 -1.45 -20.28
CA ARG A 145 2.43 -2.26 -21.45
C ARG A 145 2.19 -1.45 -22.73
N LEU A 146 2.05 -0.14 -22.62
CA LEU A 146 1.86 0.72 -23.81
C LEU A 146 3.07 0.62 -24.74
N LYS A 147 2.81 0.48 -26.05
CA LYS A 147 3.88 0.37 -27.08
C LYS A 147 4.72 1.63 -27.21
N ASP A 148 4.12 2.77 -26.92
CA ASP A 148 4.79 4.08 -27.04
C ASP A 148 5.71 4.37 -25.83
N VAL A 149 5.52 3.69 -24.71
CA VAL A 149 6.42 3.72 -23.57
C VAL A 149 7.62 2.82 -23.89
N ARG A 150 8.71 3.39 -24.33
CA ARG A 150 9.92 2.66 -24.73
C ARG A 150 11.07 2.81 -23.74
N HIS A 151 11.20 3.99 -23.16
CA HIS A 151 12.27 4.34 -22.24
C HIS A 151 11.67 4.80 -20.91
N VAL A 152 12.14 4.25 -19.82
CA VAL A 152 11.67 4.57 -18.47
C VAL A 152 12.86 4.96 -17.61
N ALA A 153 12.77 6.12 -16.96
CA ALA A 153 13.70 6.54 -15.93
C ALA A 153 13.15 6.10 -14.55
N VAL A 154 13.95 5.34 -13.82
CA VAL A 154 13.66 4.96 -12.44
C VAL A 154 14.50 5.83 -11.51
N VAL A 155 13.85 6.63 -10.68
CA VAL A 155 14.52 7.53 -9.73
C VAL A 155 14.57 6.87 -8.36
N GLY A 156 15.78 6.55 -7.93
CA GLY A 156 16.09 5.80 -6.71
C GLY A 156 16.59 4.39 -7.01
N GLY A 157 17.80 4.08 -6.56
CA GLY A 157 18.47 2.78 -6.72
C GLY A 157 18.33 1.84 -5.51
N GLY A 158 17.30 2.03 -4.68
CA GLY A 158 16.95 1.13 -3.59
C GLY A 158 16.24 -0.14 -4.11
N TYR A 159 15.76 -0.99 -3.17
CA TYR A 159 15.10 -2.26 -3.50
C TYR A 159 13.99 -2.12 -4.54
N ILE A 160 13.04 -1.22 -4.31
CA ILE A 160 11.90 -1.02 -5.22
C ILE A 160 12.39 -0.57 -6.60
N GLY A 161 13.37 0.35 -6.66
CA GLY A 161 13.89 0.86 -7.93
C GLY A 161 14.57 -0.24 -8.75
N VAL A 162 15.37 -1.09 -8.13
CA VAL A 162 16.06 -2.20 -8.81
C VAL A 162 15.06 -3.27 -9.27
N GLU A 163 14.09 -3.66 -8.43
CA GLU A 163 13.03 -4.59 -8.79
C GLU A 163 12.16 -4.05 -9.95
N MET A 164 11.86 -2.75 -9.93
CA MET A 164 11.13 -2.11 -11.03
C MET A 164 11.95 -2.06 -12.32
N ALA A 165 13.26 -1.81 -12.22
CA ALA A 165 14.12 -1.83 -13.40
C ALA A 165 14.13 -3.23 -14.04
N GLU A 166 14.28 -4.30 -13.25
CA GLU A 166 14.19 -5.68 -13.73
C GLU A 166 12.83 -5.96 -14.39
N ALA A 167 11.74 -5.57 -13.72
CA ALA A 167 10.39 -5.75 -14.23
C ALA A 167 10.15 -5.05 -15.57
N LEU A 168 10.65 -3.83 -15.73
CA LEU A 168 10.53 -3.04 -16.96
C LEU A 168 11.42 -3.60 -18.09
N LEU A 169 12.63 -4.07 -17.78
CA LEU A 169 13.50 -4.78 -18.72
C LEU A 169 12.84 -6.05 -19.23
N HIS A 170 12.15 -6.81 -18.37
CA HIS A 170 11.38 -7.98 -18.77
C HIS A 170 10.28 -7.65 -19.79
N LEU A 171 9.69 -6.45 -19.71
CA LEU A 171 8.76 -5.92 -20.69
C LEU A 171 9.45 -5.31 -21.93
N SER A 172 10.74 -5.56 -22.12
CA SER A 172 11.55 -5.04 -23.24
C SER A 172 11.60 -3.52 -23.30
N LYS A 173 11.54 -2.85 -22.14
CA LYS A 173 11.75 -1.39 -22.06
C LYS A 173 13.24 -1.09 -21.90
N THR A 174 13.68 0.07 -22.42
CA THR A 174 14.97 0.64 -22.06
C THR A 174 14.83 1.32 -20.70
N VAL A 175 15.71 1.02 -19.76
CA VAL A 175 15.62 1.53 -18.38
C VAL A 175 16.90 2.30 -18.04
N THR A 176 16.74 3.46 -17.43
CA THR A 176 17.81 4.24 -16.81
C THR A 176 17.50 4.40 -15.32
N ILE A 177 18.40 3.96 -14.44
CA ILE A 177 18.30 4.23 -13.01
C ILE A 177 19.07 5.50 -12.69
N ILE A 178 18.44 6.40 -11.93
CA ILE A 178 19.04 7.64 -11.44
C ILE A 178 19.12 7.53 -9.93
N GLU A 179 20.34 7.49 -9.39
CA GLU A 179 20.60 7.34 -7.96
C GLU A 179 21.46 8.51 -7.49
N ALA A 180 21.13 9.09 -6.32
CA ALA A 180 21.87 10.18 -5.72
C ALA A 180 23.12 9.70 -4.96
N GLY A 181 23.11 8.45 -4.50
CA GLY A 181 24.25 7.83 -3.83
C GLY A 181 25.31 7.32 -4.80
N GLU A 182 26.44 6.93 -4.26
CA GLU A 182 27.59 6.42 -5.04
C GLU A 182 27.33 5.04 -5.65
N ARG A 183 26.33 4.30 -5.15
CA ARG A 183 26.01 2.94 -5.59
C ARG A 183 24.52 2.60 -5.41
N LEU A 184 24.06 1.62 -6.15
CA LEU A 184 22.74 1.01 -5.95
C LEU A 184 22.72 0.16 -4.67
N LEU A 185 21.56 -0.05 -4.10
CA LEU A 185 21.33 -0.96 -2.96
C LEU A 185 22.30 -0.70 -1.80
N THR A 186 22.46 0.55 -1.41
CA THR A 186 23.38 1.00 -0.35
C THR A 186 23.33 0.19 0.96
N PRO A 187 22.24 -0.48 1.38
CA PRO A 187 22.25 -1.35 2.57
C PRO A 187 23.10 -2.62 2.46
N PHE A 188 23.50 -3.02 1.24
CA PHE A 188 24.37 -4.17 1.05
C PHE A 188 25.85 -3.79 1.18
N GLU A 189 26.69 -4.73 1.59
CA GLU A 189 28.14 -4.59 1.61
C GLU A 189 28.65 -4.34 0.20
N PRO A 190 29.65 -3.46 -0.01
CA PRO A 190 30.37 -3.39 -1.27
C PRO A 190 31.21 -4.65 -1.45
N GLU A 191 31.10 -5.33 -2.59
CA GLU A 191 32.02 -6.39 -2.97
C GLU A 191 33.37 -5.82 -3.40
#